data_170622c4a1417a4e6f9b25706e8da6d9
#
_entry.id   170622c4a1417a4e6f9b25706e8da6d9
#
_cell.length_a   1.000
_cell.length_b   1.000
_cell.length_c   1.000
_cell.angle_alpha   90.00
_cell.angle_beta   90.00
_cell.angle_gamma   90.00
#
_symmetry.space_group_name_H-M   'P 1'
#
loop_
_entity.id
_entity.type
_entity.pdbx_description
1 polymer ?
#
loop_
_entity_poly.entity_id
_entity_poly.type
_entity_poly.pdbx_seq_one_letter_code
_entity_poly.pdbx_strand_id
1 'polypeptide(L)'
;MDLNIFKKIKILDSGMGQELIARGLVTRGTLWSATSLIDEKYNQLVVDTHLASINAGADVILTNTFTTRRVRMEENRVKDKFLFANKKACELAIKARDLSKKNILIAGSLPAQNNTYEADKREDNVIEKDFFDQANIISPYIDFFYLDVLSSGREVKIALDVIKKLKKPVLVGLHIKKNNKLPSGETITDVVKKNINSSWLGVVAACVSLEIIESSSDEFKKLDLPFGFKANL
;
A
#
# COMPACT_ATOMS: atom_id res chain seq x y z
N MET A 1 -18.97 -1.58 -1.92
CA MET A 1 -18.34 -0.30 -1.55
C MET A 1 -18.69 0.77 -2.58
N ASP A 2 -18.95 2.01 -2.15
CA ASP A 2 -19.18 3.14 -3.06
C ASP A 2 -17.88 3.55 -3.74
N LEU A 3 -17.82 3.48 -5.08
CA LEU A 3 -16.64 3.85 -5.86
C LEU A 3 -16.39 5.38 -5.87
N ASN A 4 -17.37 6.18 -5.43
CA ASN A 4 -17.24 7.63 -5.35
C ASN A 4 -16.67 8.14 -4.03
N ILE A 5 -16.23 7.25 -3.16
CA ILE A 5 -15.78 7.60 -1.80
C ILE A 5 -14.68 8.65 -1.78
N PHE A 6 -13.77 8.62 -2.76
CA PHE A 6 -12.67 9.58 -2.91
C PHE A 6 -13.03 10.85 -3.69
N LYS A 7 -14.31 11.05 -4.08
CA LYS A 7 -14.80 12.38 -4.53
C LYS A 7 -14.88 13.37 -3.37
N LYS A 8 -14.84 12.88 -2.12
CA LYS A 8 -14.66 13.72 -0.92
C LYS A 8 -13.25 13.48 -0.38
N ILE A 9 -12.69 14.51 0.26
CA ILE A 9 -11.38 14.38 0.92
C ILE A 9 -11.44 13.24 1.93
N LYS A 10 -10.45 12.37 1.86
CA LYS A 10 -10.23 11.26 2.79
C LYS A 10 -8.81 11.29 3.33
N ILE A 11 -8.68 11.03 4.61
CA ILE A 11 -7.38 10.97 5.30
C ILE A 11 -6.99 9.50 5.42
N LEU A 12 -5.83 9.16 4.82
CA LEU A 12 -5.19 7.87 5.03
C LEU A 12 -4.36 7.92 6.32
N ASP A 13 -4.11 6.75 6.91
CA ASP A 13 -3.21 6.64 8.05
C ASP A 13 -1.76 7.04 7.71
N SER A 14 -0.95 7.21 8.76
CA SER A 14 0.47 7.54 8.67
C SER A 14 1.32 6.34 8.22
N GLY A 15 2.64 6.52 8.13
CA GLY A 15 3.60 5.47 7.81
C GLY A 15 3.72 4.45 8.94
N MET A 16 2.96 3.36 8.90
CA MET A 16 2.90 2.31 9.93
C MET A 16 4.28 1.89 10.46
N GLY A 17 5.25 1.67 9.56
CA GLY A 17 6.57 1.21 9.99
C GLY A 17 7.33 2.24 10.82
N GLN A 18 7.27 3.51 10.48
CA GLN A 18 7.91 4.58 11.23
C GLN A 18 7.26 4.76 12.61
N GLU A 19 5.93 4.74 12.65
CA GLU A 19 5.19 4.82 13.90
C GLU A 19 5.50 3.66 14.85
N LEU A 20 5.57 2.43 14.32
CA LEU A 20 5.94 1.28 15.14
C LEU A 20 7.34 1.41 15.73
N ILE A 21 8.33 1.88 14.94
CA ILE A 21 9.69 2.11 15.43
C ILE A 21 9.71 3.22 16.50
N ALA A 22 9.02 4.32 16.26
CA ALA A 22 8.92 5.42 17.23
C ALA A 22 8.27 4.98 18.54
N ARG A 23 7.42 3.95 18.51
CA ARG A 23 6.74 3.36 19.68
C ARG A 23 7.49 2.17 20.28
N GLY A 24 8.71 1.89 19.84
CA GLY A 24 9.59 0.88 20.43
C GLY A 24 9.68 -0.47 19.71
N LEU A 25 9.23 -0.57 18.45
CA LEU A 25 9.50 -1.76 17.65
C LEU A 25 11.00 -1.88 17.39
N VAL A 26 11.60 -2.97 17.84
CA VAL A 26 12.96 -3.38 17.46
C VAL A 26 12.87 -4.24 16.21
N THR A 27 13.34 -3.72 15.07
CA THR A 27 13.23 -4.37 13.78
C THR A 27 14.24 -5.52 13.61
N ARG A 28 13.86 -6.54 12.84
CA ARG A 28 14.74 -7.64 12.44
C ARG A 28 15.08 -7.53 10.96
N GLY A 29 16.34 -7.27 10.65
CA GLY A 29 16.84 -7.17 9.28
C GLY A 29 15.99 -6.24 8.40
N THR A 30 15.69 -6.69 7.18
CA THR A 30 14.85 -5.94 6.22
C THR A 30 13.35 -6.21 6.37
N LEU A 31 12.92 -6.97 7.41
CA LEU A 31 11.50 -7.17 7.73
C LEU A 31 10.83 -5.88 8.19
N TRP A 32 11.59 -4.96 8.75
CA TRP A 32 11.08 -3.66 9.19
C TRP A 32 9.76 -3.80 9.97
N SER A 33 8.64 -3.23 9.50
CA SER A 33 7.34 -3.31 10.18
C SER A 33 6.79 -4.74 10.29
N ALA A 34 7.11 -5.64 9.35
CA ALA A 34 6.67 -7.04 9.43
C ALA A 34 7.23 -7.80 10.64
N THR A 35 8.30 -7.31 11.28
CA THR A 35 8.79 -7.87 12.55
C THR A 35 7.67 -7.90 13.60
N SER A 36 6.80 -6.89 13.63
CA SER A 36 5.69 -6.80 14.59
C SER A 36 4.56 -7.82 14.37
N LEU A 37 4.58 -8.52 13.24
CA LEU A 37 3.60 -9.55 12.91
C LEU A 37 4.14 -10.95 13.23
N ILE A 38 5.45 -11.11 13.18
CA ILE A 38 6.14 -12.39 13.40
C ILE A 38 6.45 -12.57 14.89
N ASP A 39 6.83 -11.51 15.58
CA ASP A 39 7.03 -11.47 17.02
C ASP A 39 5.74 -10.98 17.70
N GLU A 40 4.98 -11.92 18.24
CA GLU A 40 3.62 -11.67 18.77
C GLU A 40 3.57 -10.65 19.92
N LYS A 41 4.68 -10.42 20.63
CA LYS A 41 4.75 -9.39 21.69
C LYS A 41 4.44 -7.99 21.16
N TYR A 42 4.63 -7.73 19.84
CA TYR A 42 4.33 -6.45 19.21
C TYR A 42 2.93 -6.37 18.58
N ASN A 43 2.12 -7.44 18.60
CA ASN A 43 0.80 -7.41 17.97
C ASN A 43 -0.09 -6.31 18.57
N GLN A 44 -0.06 -6.13 19.89
CA GLN A 44 -0.83 -5.04 20.52
C GLN A 44 -0.33 -3.65 20.07
N LEU A 45 0.98 -3.48 19.89
CA LEU A 45 1.56 -2.23 19.37
C LEU A 45 1.02 -1.87 17.98
N VAL A 46 0.81 -2.87 17.10
CA VAL A 46 0.18 -2.66 15.78
C VAL A 46 -1.24 -2.16 15.92
N VAL A 47 -2.04 -2.79 16.82
CA VAL A 47 -3.42 -2.36 17.08
C VAL A 47 -3.45 -0.93 17.61
N ASP A 48 -2.59 -0.60 18.58
CA ASP A 48 -2.52 0.73 19.20
C ASP A 48 -2.08 1.80 18.18
N THR A 49 -1.20 1.45 17.25
CA THR A 49 -0.78 2.34 16.16
C THR A 49 -1.92 2.64 15.19
N HIS A 50 -2.67 1.64 14.78
CA HIS A 50 -3.89 1.85 13.98
C HIS A 50 -4.92 2.70 14.72
N LEU A 51 -5.17 2.41 16.01
CA LEU A 51 -6.10 3.20 16.83
C LEU A 51 -5.66 4.66 16.96
N ALA A 52 -4.36 4.91 17.11
CA ALA A 52 -3.84 6.28 17.16
C ALA A 52 -4.14 7.04 15.85
N SER A 53 -3.91 6.41 14.69
CA SER A 53 -4.27 7.00 13.38
C SER A 53 -5.76 7.28 13.26
N ILE A 54 -6.60 6.33 13.63
CA ILE A 54 -8.07 6.48 13.62
C ILE A 54 -8.51 7.62 14.54
N ASN A 55 -7.93 7.73 15.72
CA ASN A 55 -8.25 8.79 16.68
C ASN A 55 -7.77 10.17 16.22
N ALA A 56 -6.67 10.22 15.47
CA ALA A 56 -6.17 11.42 14.82
C ALA A 56 -7.01 11.85 13.60
N GLY A 57 -8.00 11.06 13.18
CA GLY A 57 -8.94 11.41 12.12
C GLY A 57 -8.76 10.66 10.80
N ALA A 58 -8.01 9.56 10.77
CA ALA A 58 -7.93 8.73 9.56
C ALA A 58 -9.30 8.14 9.21
N ASP A 59 -9.73 8.28 7.96
CA ASP A 59 -10.89 7.61 7.36
C ASP A 59 -10.56 6.20 6.87
N VAL A 60 -9.28 5.98 6.54
CA VAL A 60 -8.75 4.74 5.96
C VAL A 60 -7.48 4.35 6.69
N ILE A 61 -7.38 3.10 7.08
CA ILE A 61 -6.13 2.49 7.59
C ILE A 61 -5.61 1.44 6.61
N LEU A 62 -4.29 1.34 6.47
CA LEU A 62 -3.63 0.38 5.61
C LEU A 62 -3.18 -0.84 6.40
N THR A 63 -3.41 -2.05 5.88
CA THR A 63 -2.83 -3.26 6.48
C THR A 63 -1.30 -3.18 6.52
N ASN A 64 -0.68 -3.68 7.59
CA ASN A 64 0.79 -3.69 7.75
C ASN A 64 1.44 -4.76 6.85
N THR A 65 1.14 -4.76 5.55
CA THR A 65 1.57 -5.79 4.59
C THR A 65 2.67 -5.32 3.63
N PHE A 66 3.22 -4.13 3.82
CA PHE A 66 4.25 -3.58 2.93
C PHE A 66 5.51 -4.45 2.87
N THR A 67 6.01 -4.95 3.99
CA THR A 67 7.23 -5.76 4.05
C THR A 67 6.98 -7.26 4.23
N THR A 68 5.71 -7.71 4.18
CA THR A 68 5.38 -9.14 4.18
C THR A 68 5.42 -9.78 2.78
N ARG A 69 5.90 -9.06 1.76
CA ARG A 69 6.11 -9.60 0.41
C ARG A 69 7.15 -10.71 0.39
N ARG A 70 7.04 -11.65 -0.56
CA ARG A 70 7.86 -12.87 -0.59
C ARG A 70 9.35 -12.60 -0.50
N VAL A 71 9.88 -11.68 -1.31
CA VAL A 71 11.30 -11.38 -1.36
C VAL A 71 11.85 -10.99 0.02
N ARG A 72 11.11 -10.17 0.79
CA ARG A 72 11.53 -9.76 2.14
C ARG A 72 11.45 -10.89 3.15
N MET A 73 10.42 -11.74 3.04
CA MET A 73 10.29 -12.92 3.91
C MET A 73 11.41 -13.96 3.64
N GLU A 74 11.81 -14.13 2.38
CA GLU A 74 12.89 -15.02 1.99
C GLU A 74 14.27 -14.50 2.42
N GLU A 75 14.58 -13.22 2.17
CA GLU A 75 15.81 -12.56 2.62
C GLU A 75 16.04 -12.72 4.12
N ASN A 76 14.99 -12.70 4.90
CA ASN A 76 15.05 -12.82 6.36
C ASN A 76 14.85 -14.25 6.88
N ARG A 77 14.83 -15.26 5.97
CA ARG A 77 14.69 -16.69 6.30
C ARG A 77 13.42 -17.02 7.09
N VAL A 78 12.32 -16.35 6.75
CA VAL A 78 11.00 -16.56 7.37
C VAL A 78 9.90 -16.74 6.30
N LYS A 79 10.25 -17.31 5.15
CA LYS A 79 9.32 -17.54 4.04
C LYS A 79 8.10 -18.39 4.43
N ASP A 80 8.27 -19.31 5.39
CA ASP A 80 7.22 -20.12 5.97
C ASP A 80 6.16 -19.29 6.70
N LYS A 81 6.48 -18.07 7.14
CA LYS A 81 5.57 -17.13 7.81
C LYS A 81 4.80 -16.23 6.85
N PHE A 82 4.98 -16.36 5.54
CA PHE A 82 4.35 -15.48 4.54
C PHE A 82 2.81 -15.43 4.68
N LEU A 83 2.15 -16.58 4.69
CA LEU A 83 0.71 -16.68 4.88
C LEU A 83 0.28 -16.10 6.24
N PHE A 84 0.97 -16.51 7.29
CA PHE A 84 0.67 -16.09 8.67
C PHE A 84 0.78 -14.57 8.81
N ALA A 85 1.89 -13.95 8.37
CA ALA A 85 2.14 -12.53 8.56
C ALA A 85 1.12 -11.66 7.79
N ASN A 86 0.81 -12.01 6.53
CA ASN A 86 -0.19 -11.28 5.74
C ASN A 86 -1.59 -11.37 6.35
N LYS A 87 -2.00 -12.56 6.82
CA LYS A 87 -3.27 -12.75 7.50
C LYS A 87 -3.32 -11.99 8.83
N LYS A 88 -2.25 -12.10 9.64
CA LYS A 88 -2.13 -11.41 10.93
C LYS A 88 -2.24 -9.89 10.79
N ALA A 89 -1.60 -9.30 9.78
CA ALA A 89 -1.71 -7.87 9.50
C ALA A 89 -3.17 -7.42 9.30
N CYS A 90 -3.94 -8.21 8.55
CA CYS A 90 -5.36 -7.92 8.32
C CYS A 90 -6.19 -8.08 9.61
N GLU A 91 -5.97 -9.14 10.38
CA GLU A 91 -6.67 -9.39 11.66
C GLU A 91 -6.44 -8.25 12.65
N LEU A 92 -5.21 -7.72 12.75
CA LEU A 92 -4.88 -6.62 13.64
C LEU A 92 -5.52 -5.29 13.18
N ALA A 93 -5.58 -5.02 11.88
CA ALA A 93 -6.28 -3.86 11.33
C ALA A 93 -7.80 -3.93 11.60
N ILE A 94 -8.42 -5.09 11.41
CA ILE A 94 -9.84 -5.33 11.74
C ILE A 94 -10.08 -5.12 13.23
N LYS A 95 -9.23 -5.70 14.08
CA LYS A 95 -9.32 -5.51 15.54
C LYS A 95 -9.29 -4.03 15.93
N ALA A 96 -8.38 -3.25 15.35
CA ALA A 96 -8.29 -1.82 15.63
C ALA A 96 -9.55 -1.06 15.16
N ARG A 97 -10.03 -1.33 13.92
CA ARG A 97 -11.27 -0.75 13.42
C ARG A 97 -12.44 -1.05 14.36
N ASP A 98 -12.63 -2.30 14.74
CA ASP A 98 -13.76 -2.74 15.56
C ASP A 98 -13.71 -2.11 16.99
N LEU A 99 -12.51 -2.01 17.57
CA LEU A 99 -12.28 -1.32 18.85
C LEU A 99 -12.57 0.19 18.76
N SER A 100 -12.32 0.81 17.63
CA SER A 100 -12.56 2.25 17.43
C SER A 100 -14.03 2.63 17.44
N LYS A 101 -14.93 1.70 17.12
CA LYS A 101 -16.37 1.91 16.92
C LYS A 101 -16.69 3.00 15.86
N LYS A 102 -15.74 3.32 14.99
CA LYS A 102 -15.89 4.30 13.91
C LYS A 102 -16.07 3.57 12.57
N ASN A 103 -16.69 4.25 11.61
CA ASN A 103 -16.81 3.74 10.24
C ASN A 103 -15.53 3.98 9.45
N ILE A 104 -14.56 3.09 9.62
CA ILE A 104 -13.21 3.15 9.02
C ILE A 104 -13.11 2.11 7.92
N LEU A 105 -12.53 2.49 6.79
CA LEU A 105 -12.19 1.57 5.71
C LEU A 105 -10.79 0.96 5.94
N ILE A 106 -10.65 -0.29 5.53
CA ILE A 106 -9.37 -1.00 5.53
C ILE A 106 -8.89 -1.16 4.09
N ALA A 107 -7.77 -0.51 3.76
CA ALA A 107 -7.08 -0.72 2.50
C ALA A 107 -6.01 -1.81 2.64
N GLY A 108 -6.01 -2.76 1.71
CA GLY A 108 -4.93 -3.75 1.64
C GLY A 108 -3.70 -3.16 0.97
N SER A 109 -2.64 -2.87 1.72
CA SER A 109 -1.38 -2.42 1.14
C SER A 109 -0.75 -3.56 0.32
N LEU A 110 -0.66 -3.36 -1.00
CA LEU A 110 -0.07 -4.28 -1.97
C LEU A 110 1.13 -3.59 -2.63
N PRO A 111 2.33 -3.74 -2.09
CA PRO A 111 3.53 -3.01 -2.52
C PRO A 111 4.14 -3.57 -3.81
N ALA A 112 5.09 -2.82 -4.39
CA ALA A 112 6.03 -3.38 -5.37
C ALA A 112 6.64 -4.67 -4.82
N GLN A 113 6.62 -5.75 -5.61
CA GLN A 113 6.90 -7.10 -5.11
C GLN A 113 8.40 -7.44 -5.02
N ASN A 114 9.27 -6.54 -5.50
CA ASN A 114 10.72 -6.67 -5.40
C ASN A 114 11.32 -5.49 -4.63
N ASN A 115 12.22 -4.72 -5.23
CA ASN A 115 12.81 -3.53 -4.62
C ASN A 115 11.81 -2.37 -4.57
N THR A 116 11.88 -1.59 -3.50
CA THR A 116 11.14 -0.34 -3.41
C THR A 116 11.88 0.76 -4.17
N TYR A 117 11.16 1.65 -4.85
CA TYR A 117 11.69 2.79 -5.62
C TYR A 117 12.44 2.42 -6.90
N GLU A 118 12.35 1.19 -7.34
CA GLU A 118 12.94 0.68 -8.58
C GLU A 118 11.87 -0.06 -9.38
N ALA A 119 11.91 0.08 -10.71
CA ALA A 119 11.05 -0.73 -11.59
C ALA A 119 11.49 -2.21 -11.54
N ASP A 120 10.55 -3.11 -11.31
CA ASP A 120 10.83 -4.54 -11.26
C ASP A 120 11.21 -5.05 -12.67
N LYS A 121 12.38 -5.68 -12.79
CA LYS A 121 12.92 -6.21 -14.05
C LYS A 121 12.74 -7.71 -14.22
N ARG A 122 12.13 -8.38 -13.26
CA ARG A 122 11.85 -9.82 -13.32
C ARG A 122 10.83 -10.13 -14.41
N GLU A 123 10.67 -11.40 -14.73
CA GLU A 123 9.66 -11.85 -15.72
C GLU A 123 8.24 -11.56 -15.22
N ASP A 124 7.30 -11.27 -16.16
CA ASP A 124 5.91 -10.90 -15.84
C ASP A 124 5.19 -11.95 -14.99
N ASN A 125 5.40 -13.24 -15.32
CA ASN A 125 4.79 -14.36 -14.58
C ASN A 125 5.26 -14.44 -13.13
N VAL A 126 6.51 -14.05 -12.84
CA VAL A 126 7.05 -14.01 -11.48
C VAL A 126 6.40 -12.87 -10.70
N ILE A 127 6.33 -11.68 -11.31
CA ILE A 127 5.70 -10.50 -10.72
C ILE A 127 4.20 -10.75 -10.48
N GLU A 128 3.49 -11.31 -11.48
CA GLU A 128 2.07 -11.67 -11.38
C GLU A 128 1.82 -12.65 -10.23
N LYS A 129 2.64 -13.69 -10.15
CA LYS A 129 2.53 -14.70 -9.10
C LYS A 129 2.69 -14.07 -7.71
N ASP A 130 3.70 -13.24 -7.51
CA ASP A 130 3.96 -12.61 -6.22
C ASP A 130 2.83 -11.66 -5.82
N PHE A 131 2.31 -10.84 -6.75
CA PHE A 131 1.13 -10.02 -6.52
C PHE A 131 -0.09 -10.88 -6.17
N PHE A 132 -0.34 -11.95 -6.95
CA PHE A 132 -1.49 -12.82 -6.73
C PHE A 132 -1.43 -13.51 -5.38
N ASP A 133 -0.29 -14.07 -5.00
CA ASP A 133 -0.13 -14.77 -3.74
C ASP A 133 -0.43 -13.87 -2.53
N GLN A 134 0.07 -12.63 -2.53
CA GLN A 134 -0.19 -11.68 -1.46
C GLN A 134 -1.62 -11.14 -1.51
N ALA A 135 -2.08 -10.71 -2.67
CA ALA A 135 -3.42 -10.15 -2.85
C ALA A 135 -4.53 -11.16 -2.49
N ASN A 136 -4.37 -12.43 -2.88
CA ASN A 136 -5.35 -13.48 -2.58
C ASN A 136 -5.51 -13.72 -1.07
N ILE A 137 -4.41 -13.63 -0.30
CA ILE A 137 -4.44 -13.78 1.16
C ILE A 137 -5.19 -12.62 1.81
N ILE A 138 -4.92 -11.37 1.41
CA ILE A 138 -5.46 -10.19 2.09
C ILE A 138 -6.86 -9.80 1.60
N SER A 139 -7.23 -10.17 0.38
CA SER A 139 -8.50 -9.78 -0.27
C SER A 139 -9.76 -10.01 0.58
N PRO A 140 -9.93 -11.12 1.33
CA PRO A 140 -11.14 -11.35 2.13
C PRO A 140 -11.32 -10.36 3.30
N TYR A 141 -10.28 -9.66 3.70
CA TYR A 141 -10.21 -8.85 4.93
C TYR A 141 -10.30 -7.34 4.70
N ILE A 142 -10.27 -6.90 3.44
CA ILE A 142 -10.11 -5.49 3.07
C ILE A 142 -11.31 -4.97 2.28
N ASP A 143 -11.51 -3.67 2.30
CA ASP A 143 -12.53 -3.00 1.50
C ASP A 143 -12.05 -2.77 0.07
N PHE A 144 -10.79 -2.37 -0.12
CA PHE A 144 -10.16 -2.14 -1.42
C PHE A 144 -8.63 -2.35 -1.34
N PHE A 145 -7.96 -2.47 -2.49
CA PHE A 145 -6.51 -2.53 -2.55
C PHE A 145 -5.91 -1.12 -2.63
N TYR A 146 -4.80 -0.91 -1.94
CA TYR A 146 -3.91 0.21 -2.17
C TYR A 146 -2.61 -0.34 -2.79
N LEU A 147 -2.39 -0.06 -4.09
CA LEU A 147 -1.10 -0.35 -4.71
C LEU A 147 -0.07 0.60 -4.12
N ASP A 148 0.87 0.09 -3.36
CA ASP A 148 1.72 0.91 -2.50
C ASP A 148 3.12 1.09 -3.09
N VAL A 149 3.41 2.32 -3.58
CA VAL A 149 4.74 2.73 -4.05
C VAL A 149 5.18 1.97 -5.32
N LEU A 150 4.30 1.82 -6.33
CA LEU A 150 4.68 1.20 -7.59
C LEU A 150 5.59 2.10 -8.42
N SER A 151 6.55 1.50 -9.12
CA SER A 151 7.65 2.19 -9.79
C SER A 151 7.58 2.16 -11.32
N SER A 152 6.60 1.45 -11.90
CA SER A 152 6.41 1.36 -13.35
C SER A 152 4.96 1.11 -13.75
N GLY A 153 4.57 1.55 -14.94
CA GLY A 153 3.28 1.24 -15.54
C GLY A 153 3.09 -0.25 -15.80
N ARG A 154 4.18 -0.99 -16.02
CA ARG A 154 4.19 -2.45 -16.15
C ARG A 154 3.73 -3.12 -14.86
N GLU A 155 4.29 -2.75 -13.71
CA GLU A 155 3.87 -3.28 -12.40
C GLU A 155 2.41 -2.94 -12.10
N VAL A 156 1.99 -1.69 -12.42
CA VAL A 156 0.58 -1.27 -12.29
C VAL A 156 -0.33 -2.18 -13.09
N LYS A 157 0.00 -2.43 -14.37
CA LYS A 157 -0.80 -3.32 -15.24
C LYS A 157 -0.93 -4.72 -14.66
N ILE A 158 0.19 -5.34 -14.27
CA ILE A 158 0.21 -6.71 -13.74
C ILE A 158 -0.62 -6.79 -12.44
N ALA A 159 -0.44 -5.84 -11.52
CA ALA A 159 -1.20 -5.79 -10.28
C ALA A 159 -2.71 -5.62 -10.53
N LEU A 160 -3.10 -4.78 -11.48
CA LEU A 160 -4.50 -4.58 -11.86
C LEU A 160 -5.13 -5.84 -12.46
N ASP A 161 -4.41 -6.57 -13.30
CA ASP A 161 -4.87 -7.83 -13.89
C ASP A 161 -5.11 -8.89 -12.78
N VAL A 162 -4.28 -8.91 -11.73
CA VAL A 162 -4.48 -9.74 -10.54
C VAL A 162 -5.72 -9.29 -9.77
N ILE A 163 -5.83 -8.00 -9.43
CA ILE A 163 -6.92 -7.44 -8.60
C ILE A 163 -8.28 -7.63 -9.29
N LYS A 164 -8.32 -7.51 -10.62
CA LYS A 164 -9.54 -7.75 -11.41
C LYS A 164 -10.13 -9.14 -11.15
N LYS A 165 -9.28 -10.18 -11.02
CA LYS A 165 -9.70 -11.55 -10.68
C LYS A 165 -10.34 -11.63 -9.28
N LEU A 166 -9.95 -10.73 -8.36
CA LEU A 166 -10.43 -10.67 -6.98
C LEU A 166 -11.64 -9.74 -6.79
N LYS A 167 -12.07 -9.02 -7.84
CA LYS A 167 -13.26 -8.16 -7.88
C LYS A 167 -13.28 -7.09 -6.78
N LYS A 168 -12.12 -6.47 -6.48
CA LYS A 168 -11.99 -5.39 -5.51
C LYS A 168 -11.64 -4.08 -6.21
N PRO A 169 -12.11 -2.93 -5.69
CA PRO A 169 -11.63 -1.62 -6.13
C PRO A 169 -10.17 -1.40 -5.74
N VAL A 170 -9.55 -0.40 -6.36
CA VAL A 170 -8.13 -0.11 -6.17
C VAL A 170 -7.82 1.38 -6.14
N LEU A 171 -7.01 1.80 -5.18
CA LEU A 171 -6.35 3.09 -5.13
C LEU A 171 -4.89 2.88 -5.56
N VAL A 172 -4.38 3.66 -6.53
CA VAL A 172 -3.07 3.41 -7.14
C VAL A 172 -2.04 4.39 -6.60
N GLY A 173 -1.07 3.90 -5.83
CA GLY A 173 0.05 4.69 -5.31
C GLY A 173 1.30 4.53 -6.17
N LEU A 174 1.77 5.64 -6.75
CA LEU A 174 2.92 5.71 -7.63
C LEU A 174 4.09 6.41 -6.95
N HIS A 175 5.29 5.84 -7.06
CA HIS A 175 6.50 6.55 -6.67
C HIS A 175 6.97 7.47 -7.80
N ILE A 176 7.27 8.72 -7.47
CA ILE A 176 7.60 9.77 -8.42
C ILE A 176 8.97 10.35 -8.05
N LYS A 177 9.83 10.53 -9.04
CA LYS A 177 11.14 11.20 -8.92
C LYS A 177 11.01 12.71 -9.11
N LYS A 178 12.08 13.44 -8.83
CA LYS A 178 12.17 14.92 -8.98
C LYS A 178 11.83 15.45 -10.37
N ASN A 179 11.93 14.61 -11.42
CA ASN A 179 11.59 14.98 -12.79
C ASN A 179 10.13 14.67 -13.17
N ASN A 180 9.26 14.45 -12.20
CA ASN A 180 7.84 14.07 -12.35
C ASN A 180 7.62 12.78 -13.15
N LYS A 181 8.59 11.87 -13.13
CA LYS A 181 8.50 10.55 -13.77
C LYS A 181 8.63 9.44 -12.74
N LEU A 182 8.05 8.31 -13.06
CA LEU A 182 8.27 7.09 -12.29
C LEU A 182 9.72 6.62 -12.46
N PRO A 183 10.24 5.74 -11.60
CA PRO A 183 11.55 5.11 -11.77
C PRO A 183 11.77 4.43 -13.13
N SER A 184 10.70 3.92 -13.76
CA SER A 184 10.72 3.38 -15.14
C SER A 184 10.96 4.42 -16.23
N GLY A 185 10.83 5.71 -15.91
CA GLY A 185 10.92 6.81 -16.88
C GLY A 185 9.60 7.25 -17.50
N GLU A 186 8.49 6.58 -17.20
CA GLU A 186 7.15 6.93 -17.67
C GLU A 186 6.61 8.16 -16.90
N THR A 187 5.73 8.94 -17.54
CA THR A 187 5.00 10.01 -16.87
C THR A 187 3.79 9.45 -16.10
N ILE A 188 3.32 10.18 -15.09
CA ILE A 188 2.11 9.83 -14.35
C ILE A 188 0.92 9.72 -15.31
N THR A 189 0.79 10.70 -16.20
CA THR A 189 -0.29 10.75 -17.20
C THR A 189 -0.27 9.54 -18.13
N ASP A 190 0.90 9.09 -18.60
CA ASP A 190 1.01 7.91 -19.45
C ASP A 190 0.57 6.64 -18.71
N VAL A 191 1.04 6.46 -17.47
CA VAL A 191 0.67 5.31 -16.65
C VAL A 191 -0.83 5.27 -16.39
N VAL A 192 -1.42 6.41 -16.01
CA VAL A 192 -2.86 6.51 -15.78
C VAL A 192 -3.65 6.22 -17.04
N LYS A 193 -3.37 6.91 -18.15
CA LYS A 193 -4.11 6.74 -19.42
C LYS A 193 -4.07 5.31 -19.95
N LYS A 194 -2.95 4.62 -19.80
CA LYS A 194 -2.77 3.23 -20.27
C LYS A 194 -3.47 2.19 -19.41
N ASN A 195 -3.69 2.48 -18.13
CA ASN A 195 -4.10 1.46 -17.15
C ASN A 195 -5.45 1.74 -16.48
N ILE A 196 -5.98 2.97 -16.58
CA ILE A 196 -7.23 3.34 -15.91
C ILE A 196 -8.40 2.46 -16.35
N ASN A 197 -9.20 2.04 -15.39
CA ASN A 197 -10.44 1.30 -15.60
C ASN A 197 -11.47 1.63 -14.51
N SER A 198 -12.66 1.07 -14.59
CA SER A 198 -13.79 1.35 -13.69
C SER A 198 -13.57 0.91 -12.23
N SER A 199 -12.52 0.15 -11.93
CA SER A 199 -12.21 -0.24 -10.55
C SER A 199 -11.30 0.76 -9.82
N TRP A 200 -10.75 1.78 -10.51
CA TRP A 200 -9.89 2.77 -9.88
C TRP A 200 -10.68 3.73 -9.00
N LEU A 201 -10.22 3.90 -7.78
CA LEU A 201 -10.74 4.88 -6.82
C LEU A 201 -10.03 6.23 -6.94
N GLY A 202 -8.81 6.22 -7.46
CA GLY A 202 -7.96 7.39 -7.61
C GLY A 202 -6.49 7.03 -7.75
N VAL A 203 -5.63 8.06 -7.78
CA VAL A 203 -4.17 7.93 -7.85
C VAL A 203 -3.50 8.75 -6.75
N VAL A 204 -2.39 8.23 -6.21
CA VAL A 204 -1.66 8.86 -5.09
C VAL A 204 -0.18 8.97 -5.44
N ALA A 205 0.44 10.14 -5.21
CA ALA A 205 1.89 10.21 -5.12
C ALA A 205 2.31 9.60 -3.79
N ALA A 206 2.99 8.44 -3.84
CA ALA A 206 3.24 7.60 -2.68
C ALA A 206 4.71 7.64 -2.26
N CYS A 207 4.93 7.93 -0.97
CA CYS A 207 6.27 7.95 -0.36
C CYS A 207 7.26 8.87 -1.07
N VAL A 208 6.86 10.11 -1.26
CA VAL A 208 7.62 11.18 -1.95
C VAL A 208 7.78 12.39 -1.03
N SER A 209 8.83 13.20 -1.26
CA SER A 209 9.04 14.43 -0.47
C SER A 209 8.02 15.52 -0.84
N LEU A 210 7.90 16.54 0.01
CA LEU A 210 7.01 17.67 -0.22
C LEU A 210 7.34 18.42 -1.52
N GLU A 211 8.62 18.58 -1.85
CA GLU A 211 9.07 19.24 -3.08
C GLU A 211 8.60 18.48 -4.34
N ILE A 212 8.57 17.14 -4.29
CA ILE A 212 8.04 16.31 -5.38
C ILE A 212 6.53 16.47 -5.47
N ILE A 213 5.81 16.54 -4.34
CA ILE A 213 4.38 16.79 -4.32
C ILE A 213 4.06 18.14 -4.97
N GLU A 214 4.75 19.20 -4.59
CA GLU A 214 4.58 20.53 -5.18
C GLU A 214 4.82 20.50 -6.69
N SER A 215 5.96 19.98 -7.12
CA SER A 215 6.34 19.98 -8.55
C SER A 215 5.45 19.10 -9.42
N SER A 216 4.82 18.05 -8.86
CA SER A 216 3.95 17.12 -9.59
C SER A 216 2.46 17.46 -9.49
N SER A 217 2.06 18.36 -8.60
CA SER A 217 0.65 18.65 -8.30
C SER A 217 -0.18 19.04 -9.52
N ASP A 218 0.40 19.83 -10.43
CA ASP A 218 -0.31 20.28 -11.63
C ASP A 218 -0.51 19.14 -12.66
N GLU A 219 0.32 18.11 -12.64
CA GLU A 219 0.11 16.91 -13.46
C GLU A 219 -1.06 16.09 -12.91
N PHE A 220 -1.16 15.93 -11.59
CA PHE A 220 -2.29 15.27 -10.96
C PHE A 220 -3.63 16.01 -11.20
N LYS A 221 -3.64 17.34 -11.14
CA LYS A 221 -4.85 18.15 -11.40
C LYS A 221 -5.40 18.00 -12.83
N LYS A 222 -4.54 17.59 -13.79
CA LYS A 222 -4.97 17.33 -15.18
C LYS A 222 -5.61 15.96 -15.38
N LEU A 223 -5.55 15.10 -14.38
CA LEU A 223 -6.17 13.77 -14.42
C LEU A 223 -7.66 13.90 -14.07
N ASP A 224 -8.52 13.28 -14.86
CA ASP A 224 -9.97 13.25 -14.61
C ASP A 224 -10.32 12.10 -13.63
N LEU A 225 -9.70 12.12 -12.44
CA LEU A 225 -9.96 11.17 -11.37
C LEU A 225 -9.50 11.74 -10.02
N PRO A 226 -10.02 11.20 -8.88
CA PRO A 226 -9.54 11.59 -7.56
C PRO A 226 -8.03 11.35 -7.43
N PHE A 227 -7.35 12.29 -6.79
CA PHE A 227 -5.91 12.13 -6.51
C PHE A 227 -5.57 12.55 -5.08
N GLY A 228 -4.41 12.10 -4.62
CA GLY A 228 -3.91 12.40 -3.29
C GLY A 228 -2.39 12.28 -3.18
N PHE A 229 -1.91 12.53 -1.98
CA PHE A 229 -0.49 12.54 -1.67
C PHE A 229 -0.22 11.82 -0.35
N LYS A 230 0.80 11.00 -0.31
CA LYS A 230 1.34 10.36 0.89
C LYS A 230 2.81 10.76 1.01
N ALA A 231 3.04 11.85 1.75
CA ALA A 231 4.38 12.40 1.95
C ALA A 231 5.28 11.45 2.75
N ASN A 232 6.57 11.47 2.45
CA ASN A 232 7.63 10.89 3.25
C ASN A 232 8.41 12.08 3.85
N LEU A 233 8.28 12.25 5.17
CA LEU A 233 8.90 13.34 5.94
C LEU A 233 10.22 12.89 6.53
#